data_314ec7180df325e15266df123beba91e
#
_entry.id   314ec7180df325e15266df123beba91e
#
_cell.length_a   1.000
_cell.length_b   1.000
_cell.length_c   1.000
_cell.angle_alpha   90.00
_cell.angle_beta   90.00
_cell.angle_gamma   90.00
#
_symmetry.space_group_name_H-M   'P 1'
#
loop_
_entity.id
_entity.type
_entity.pdbx_description
1 polymer ?
#
loop_
_entity_poly.entity_id
_entity_poly.type
_entity_poly.pdbx_seq_one_letter_code
_entity_poly.pdbx_strand_id
1 'polypeptide(L)'
;MDLAPLGSPEAGEISEERQAFLRLTAVYSVMKDFRYTWSMQCFGDVLSNDATYSGSSNDAQTFTLLENYQYQADHTEILNKYRYSYQCINKANLFIRDMEMADDALFSKYNREQMIGEAKFIRAYTYFELVKTFGGVPCYTGVLDLDHERLGRASVEEIYSVIEQDLNDAVSVLPKKSEVANLSLIHI
;
A
#
# COMPACT_ATOMS: atom_id res chain seq x y z
N MET A 1 -11.17 -16.49 -14.97
CA MET A 1 -11.52 -15.08 -14.84
C MET A 1 -10.18 -14.36 -14.61
N ASP A 2 -9.62 -13.84 -15.69
CA ASP A 2 -8.32 -13.17 -15.66
C ASP A 2 -8.42 -11.89 -14.84
N LEU A 3 -7.90 -11.93 -13.64
CA LEU A 3 -7.71 -10.76 -12.80
C LEU A 3 -6.32 -10.14 -13.05
N ALA A 4 -6.02 -9.81 -14.30
CA ALA A 4 -4.94 -8.88 -14.55
C ALA A 4 -5.37 -7.52 -13.96
N PRO A 5 -4.62 -6.91 -13.05
CA PRO A 5 -4.98 -5.62 -12.50
C PRO A 5 -5.01 -4.60 -13.64
N LEU A 6 -6.16 -4.00 -13.90
CA LEU A 6 -6.31 -2.90 -14.84
C LEU A 6 -5.28 -1.81 -14.50
N GLY A 7 -4.32 -1.58 -15.40
CA GLY A 7 -3.35 -0.49 -15.30
C GLY A 7 -2.05 -0.81 -14.58
N SER A 8 -1.69 -2.06 -14.36
CA SER A 8 -0.29 -2.38 -14.03
C SER A 8 0.58 -2.09 -15.26
N PRO A 9 1.62 -1.25 -15.19
CA PRO A 9 2.66 -1.28 -16.19
C PRO A 9 3.18 -2.71 -16.23
N GLU A 10 3.31 -3.28 -17.42
CA GLU A 10 3.79 -4.65 -17.58
C GLU A 10 5.05 -4.86 -16.75
N ALA A 11 5.06 -5.94 -15.96
CA ALA A 11 6.27 -6.37 -15.27
C ALA A 11 7.33 -6.61 -16.34
N GLY A 12 8.35 -5.77 -16.39
CA GLY A 12 9.38 -5.81 -17.40
C GLY A 12 10.62 -5.07 -16.93
N GLU A 13 11.71 -5.30 -17.60
CA GLU A 13 12.99 -4.64 -17.34
C GLU A 13 12.83 -3.10 -17.36
N ILE A 14 13.39 -2.43 -16.36
CA ILE A 14 13.51 -0.97 -16.35
C ILE A 14 14.67 -0.61 -17.27
N SER A 15 14.36 -0.03 -18.42
CA SER A 15 15.34 0.41 -19.41
C SER A 15 15.64 1.91 -19.37
N GLU A 16 14.85 2.67 -18.64
CA GLU A 16 14.98 4.14 -18.51
C GLU A 16 14.61 4.61 -17.10
N GLU A 17 15.37 5.55 -16.58
CA GLU A 17 15.14 6.20 -15.27
C GLU A 17 13.70 6.75 -15.11
N ARG A 18 13.13 7.28 -16.19
CA ARG A 18 11.74 7.78 -16.21
C ARG A 18 10.72 6.68 -15.95
N GLN A 19 10.96 5.46 -16.42
CA GLN A 19 10.06 4.31 -16.16
C GLN A 19 10.06 3.96 -14.68
N ALA A 20 11.23 3.98 -14.02
CA ALA A 20 11.32 3.77 -12.58
C ALA A 20 10.46 4.80 -11.82
N PHE A 21 10.59 6.09 -12.17
CA PHE A 21 9.78 7.15 -11.56
C PHE A 21 8.27 6.96 -11.76
N LEU A 22 7.84 6.59 -12.97
CA LEU A 22 6.43 6.33 -13.27
C LEU A 22 5.90 5.11 -12.50
N ARG A 23 6.71 4.05 -12.35
CA ARG A 23 6.33 2.86 -11.57
C ARG A 23 6.23 3.17 -10.07
N LEU A 24 7.15 3.96 -9.51
CA LEU A 24 7.03 4.43 -8.13
C LEU A 24 5.76 5.29 -7.94
N THR A 25 5.48 6.19 -8.88
CA THR A 25 4.24 6.97 -8.88
C THR A 25 2.99 6.07 -8.91
N ALA A 26 3.05 4.93 -9.61
CA ALA A 26 1.96 3.96 -9.62
C ALA A 26 1.78 3.24 -8.27
N VAL A 27 2.84 3.08 -7.46
CA VAL A 27 2.71 2.61 -6.05
C VAL A 27 1.95 3.65 -5.23
N TYR A 28 2.36 4.91 -5.28
CA TYR A 28 1.68 6.01 -4.59
C TYR A 28 0.22 6.19 -5.03
N SER A 29 -0.09 5.92 -6.30
CA SER A 29 -1.44 6.12 -6.85
C SER A 29 -2.51 5.28 -6.15
N VAL A 30 -2.15 4.11 -5.61
CA VAL A 30 -3.09 3.27 -4.86
C VAL A 30 -3.53 3.96 -3.58
N MET A 31 -2.60 4.64 -2.89
CA MET A 31 -2.90 5.37 -1.66
C MET A 31 -3.83 6.56 -1.88
N LYS A 32 -3.93 7.04 -3.14
CA LYS A 32 -4.85 8.12 -3.54
C LYS A 32 -6.18 7.61 -4.10
N ASP A 33 -6.33 6.31 -4.33
CA ASP A 33 -7.61 5.76 -4.77
C ASP A 33 -8.67 6.03 -3.70
N PHE A 34 -9.84 6.52 -4.15
CA PHE A 34 -10.95 6.83 -3.26
C PHE A 34 -11.33 5.65 -2.36
N ARG A 35 -11.32 4.43 -2.90
CA ARG A 35 -11.70 3.23 -2.16
C ARG A 35 -10.68 2.88 -1.06
N TYR A 36 -9.39 3.17 -1.31
CA TYR A 36 -8.35 3.03 -0.29
C TYR A 36 -8.54 4.05 0.84
N THR A 37 -8.62 5.34 0.49
CA THR A 37 -8.76 6.43 1.48
C THR A 37 -10.08 6.37 2.23
N TRP A 38 -11.16 6.04 1.52
CA TRP A 38 -12.48 5.93 2.13
C TRP A 38 -12.56 4.77 3.14
N SER A 39 -12.00 3.62 2.79
CA SER A 39 -11.92 2.51 3.75
C SER A 39 -11.12 2.86 4.99
N MET A 40 -10.07 3.69 4.87
CA MET A 40 -9.30 4.20 6.03
C MET A 40 -10.18 5.04 6.96
N GLN A 41 -10.99 5.94 6.43
CA GLN A 41 -11.95 6.74 7.22
C GLN A 41 -13.01 5.86 7.89
N CYS A 42 -13.54 4.86 7.18
CA CYS A 42 -14.52 3.94 7.75
C CYS A 42 -13.96 3.20 8.98
N PHE A 43 -12.73 2.73 8.92
CA PHE A 43 -12.09 2.01 10.03
C PHE A 43 -11.50 2.94 11.10
N GLY A 44 -11.09 4.16 10.73
CA GLY A 44 -10.60 5.16 11.67
C GLY A 44 -11.74 5.87 12.40
N ASP A 45 -12.62 6.51 11.65
CA ASP A 45 -13.56 7.49 12.21
C ASP A 45 -14.94 6.88 12.52
N VAL A 46 -15.48 6.06 11.60
CA VAL A 46 -16.85 5.51 11.79
C VAL A 46 -16.87 4.40 12.83
N LEU A 47 -15.94 3.45 12.78
CA LEU A 47 -15.87 2.35 13.76
C LEU A 47 -15.37 2.81 15.14
N SER A 48 -14.62 3.92 15.23
CA SER A 48 -14.20 4.48 16.52
C SER A 48 -15.30 5.31 17.20
N ASN A 49 -16.39 5.57 16.50
CA ASN A 49 -17.47 6.46 16.94
C ASN A 49 -17.06 7.95 17.03
N ASP A 50 -15.96 8.33 16.37
CA ASP A 50 -15.52 9.72 16.26
C ASP A 50 -16.31 10.49 15.19
N ALA A 51 -16.89 9.76 14.23
CA ALA A 51 -17.81 10.32 13.24
C ALA A 51 -19.07 9.47 13.12
N THR A 52 -20.20 10.14 12.94
CA THR A 52 -21.48 9.49 12.62
C THR A 52 -21.84 9.79 11.18
N TYR A 53 -22.43 8.81 10.50
CA TYR A 53 -22.99 9.03 9.19
C TYR A 53 -24.36 9.71 9.29
N SER A 54 -24.50 10.90 8.72
CA SER A 54 -25.76 11.66 8.66
C SER A 54 -26.29 11.70 7.22
N GLY A 55 -26.79 10.59 6.73
CA GLY A 55 -27.46 10.50 5.43
C GLY A 55 -28.95 10.16 5.56
N SER A 56 -29.70 10.21 4.46
CA SER A 56 -31.04 9.64 4.45
C SER A 56 -30.94 8.10 4.61
N SER A 57 -31.98 7.49 5.20
CA SER A 57 -32.02 6.05 5.48
C SER A 57 -31.73 5.15 4.27
N ASN A 58 -31.76 5.69 3.04
CA ASN A 58 -31.50 4.95 1.81
C ASN A 58 -30.09 5.13 1.23
N ASP A 59 -29.35 6.15 1.66
CA ASP A 59 -28.08 6.52 1.02
C ASP A 59 -26.87 5.78 1.59
N ALA A 60 -26.99 5.12 2.73
CA ALA A 60 -25.82 4.59 3.39
C ALA A 60 -26.06 3.47 4.38
N GLN A 61 -26.92 2.53 4.05
CA GLN A 61 -27.07 1.30 4.84
C GLN A 61 -25.71 0.66 5.18
N THR A 62 -24.77 0.73 4.26
CA THR A 62 -23.41 0.21 4.43
C THR A 62 -22.70 0.84 5.62
N PHE A 63 -22.77 2.17 5.78
CA PHE A 63 -22.13 2.87 6.90
C PHE A 63 -22.87 2.68 8.21
N THR A 64 -24.20 2.66 8.18
CA THR A 64 -25.01 2.35 9.34
C THR A 64 -24.70 0.97 9.91
N LEU A 65 -24.44 -0.01 9.05
CA LEU A 65 -24.03 -1.34 9.50
C LEU A 65 -22.64 -1.32 10.18
N LEU A 66 -21.69 -0.54 9.66
CA LEU A 66 -20.38 -0.35 10.30
C LEU A 66 -20.52 0.36 11.66
N GLU A 67 -21.21 1.49 11.70
CA GLU A 67 -21.44 2.30 12.90
C GLU A 67 -22.08 1.49 14.03
N ASN A 68 -23.05 0.65 13.69
CA ASN A 68 -23.76 -0.19 14.67
C ASN A 68 -23.12 -1.55 14.92
N TYR A 69 -21.93 -1.83 14.36
CA TYR A 69 -21.24 -3.11 14.46
C TYR A 69 -22.07 -4.31 13.96
N GLN A 70 -22.95 -4.08 12.98
CA GLN A 70 -23.86 -5.08 12.39
C GLN A 70 -23.40 -5.57 11.02
N TYR A 71 -22.10 -5.53 10.77
CA TYR A 71 -21.53 -5.93 9.50
C TYR A 71 -21.07 -7.41 9.50
N GLN A 72 -21.03 -7.98 8.31
CA GLN A 72 -20.49 -9.33 8.06
C GLN A 72 -19.12 -9.22 7.38
N ALA A 73 -18.40 -10.34 7.28
CA ALA A 73 -17.06 -10.40 6.67
C ALA A 73 -17.03 -10.02 5.18
N ASP A 74 -18.16 -10.09 4.49
CA ASP A 74 -18.33 -9.70 3.08
C ASP A 74 -18.69 -8.22 2.89
N HIS A 75 -18.70 -7.45 3.96
CA HIS A 75 -18.99 -6.03 3.89
C HIS A 75 -18.04 -5.29 2.95
N THR A 76 -18.59 -4.47 2.06
CA THR A 76 -17.86 -3.83 0.96
C THR A 76 -16.61 -3.08 1.42
N GLU A 77 -16.69 -2.31 2.52
CA GLU A 77 -15.56 -1.52 3.00
C GLU A 77 -14.47 -2.39 3.64
N ILE A 78 -14.83 -3.51 4.25
CA ILE A 78 -13.87 -4.52 4.75
C ILE A 78 -13.11 -5.13 3.57
N LEU A 79 -13.84 -5.55 2.54
CA LEU A 79 -13.24 -6.11 1.32
C LEU A 79 -12.39 -5.09 0.58
N ASN A 80 -12.82 -3.82 0.51
CA ASN A 80 -12.05 -2.74 -0.11
C ASN A 80 -10.74 -2.51 0.66
N LYS A 81 -10.77 -2.35 1.97
CA LYS A 81 -9.57 -2.19 2.81
C LYS A 81 -8.56 -3.31 2.52
N TYR A 82 -9.01 -4.55 2.56
CA TYR A 82 -8.16 -5.72 2.32
C TYR A 82 -7.59 -5.72 0.90
N ARG A 83 -8.45 -5.61 -0.12
CA ARG A 83 -8.08 -5.68 -1.53
C ARG A 83 -7.11 -4.59 -1.95
N TYR A 84 -7.41 -3.34 -1.63
CA TYR A 84 -6.57 -2.21 -2.05
C TYR A 84 -5.24 -2.16 -1.29
N SER A 85 -5.21 -2.60 -0.03
CA SER A 85 -3.96 -2.78 0.69
C SER A 85 -3.06 -3.81 0.01
N TYR A 86 -3.58 -4.97 -0.38
CA TYR A 86 -2.79 -5.96 -1.10
C TYR A 86 -2.40 -5.54 -2.51
N GLN A 87 -3.21 -4.73 -3.19
CA GLN A 87 -2.78 -4.10 -4.45
C GLN A 87 -1.60 -3.16 -4.25
N CYS A 88 -1.61 -2.37 -3.18
CA CYS A 88 -0.50 -1.49 -2.83
C CYS A 88 0.78 -2.29 -2.54
N ILE A 89 0.68 -3.32 -1.69
CA ILE A 89 1.80 -4.21 -1.35
C ILE A 89 2.38 -4.88 -2.59
N ASN A 90 1.53 -5.42 -3.46
CA ASN A 90 1.99 -6.09 -4.68
C ASN A 90 2.70 -5.13 -5.63
N LYS A 91 2.18 -3.91 -5.82
CA LYS A 91 2.86 -2.88 -6.63
C LYS A 91 4.22 -2.48 -6.02
N ALA A 92 4.30 -2.36 -4.69
CA ALA A 92 5.56 -2.10 -4.02
C ALA A 92 6.56 -3.25 -4.20
N ASN A 93 6.11 -4.51 -4.06
CA ASN A 93 6.94 -5.69 -4.28
C ASN A 93 7.46 -5.77 -5.72
N LEU A 94 6.58 -5.54 -6.72
CA LEU A 94 6.95 -5.49 -8.13
C LEU A 94 7.99 -4.40 -8.40
N PHE A 95 7.77 -3.21 -7.86
CA PHE A 95 8.68 -2.09 -8.01
C PHE A 95 10.05 -2.40 -7.39
N ILE A 96 10.08 -2.89 -6.14
CA ILE A 96 11.34 -3.22 -5.44
C ILE A 96 12.13 -4.26 -6.26
N ARG A 97 11.50 -5.35 -6.69
CA ARG A 97 12.12 -6.38 -7.52
C ARG A 97 12.70 -5.80 -8.81
N ASP A 98 11.91 -5.01 -9.54
CA ASP A 98 12.32 -4.45 -10.83
C ASP A 98 13.49 -3.46 -10.66
N MET A 99 13.50 -2.70 -9.55
CA MET A 99 14.60 -1.80 -9.20
C MET A 99 15.87 -2.54 -8.77
N GLU A 100 15.75 -3.66 -8.06
CA GLU A 100 16.90 -4.49 -7.67
C GLU A 100 17.60 -5.12 -8.89
N MET A 101 16.85 -5.38 -9.97
CA MET A 101 17.40 -5.90 -11.24
C MET A 101 17.90 -4.82 -12.19
N ALA A 102 17.53 -3.55 -11.96
CA ALA A 102 17.89 -2.45 -12.85
C ALA A 102 19.38 -2.08 -12.72
N ASP A 103 20.01 -1.72 -13.86
CA ASP A 103 21.40 -1.25 -13.87
C ASP A 103 21.50 0.14 -13.21
N ASP A 104 22.43 0.29 -12.26
CA ASP A 104 22.72 1.56 -11.58
C ASP A 104 23.11 2.67 -12.56
N ALA A 105 23.73 2.35 -13.69
CA ALA A 105 24.10 3.31 -14.72
C ALA A 105 22.92 4.05 -15.35
N LEU A 106 21.69 3.52 -15.19
CA LEU A 106 20.46 4.17 -15.69
C LEU A 106 20.06 5.39 -14.87
N PHE A 107 20.53 5.48 -13.61
CA PHE A 107 20.09 6.48 -12.64
C PHE A 107 21.07 7.64 -12.55
N SER A 108 20.74 8.76 -13.21
CA SER A 108 21.55 9.97 -13.20
C SER A 108 20.93 11.12 -12.42
N LYS A 109 19.60 11.18 -12.38
CA LYS A 109 18.81 12.23 -11.75
C LYS A 109 18.17 11.80 -10.43
N TYR A 110 17.72 10.55 -10.36
CA TYR A 110 17.06 9.99 -9.18
C TYR A 110 17.99 9.01 -8.47
N ASN A 111 17.92 9.00 -7.16
CA ASN A 111 18.67 8.01 -6.38
C ASN A 111 17.87 6.70 -6.31
N ARG A 112 18.41 5.63 -6.89
CA ARG A 112 17.80 4.30 -6.95
C ARG A 112 17.46 3.78 -5.55
N GLU A 113 18.40 3.88 -4.60
CA GLU A 113 18.20 3.40 -3.24
C GLU A 113 17.10 4.18 -2.50
N GLN A 114 17.01 5.49 -2.73
CA GLN A 114 15.92 6.29 -2.17
C GLN A 114 14.56 5.85 -2.71
N MET A 115 14.46 5.59 -4.01
CA MET A 115 13.21 5.11 -4.62
C MET A 115 12.79 3.75 -4.05
N ILE A 116 13.74 2.83 -3.83
CA ILE A 116 13.49 1.54 -3.15
C ILE A 116 13.02 1.79 -1.71
N GLY A 117 13.69 2.70 -0.99
CA GLY A 117 13.32 3.09 0.37
C GLY A 117 11.90 3.64 0.47
N GLU A 118 11.48 4.47 -0.50
CA GLU A 118 10.10 4.96 -0.57
C GLU A 118 9.08 3.83 -0.75
N ALA A 119 9.36 2.87 -1.63
CA ALA A 119 8.48 1.73 -1.84
C ALA A 119 8.40 0.81 -0.62
N LYS A 120 9.52 0.58 0.07
CA LYS A 120 9.57 -0.16 1.34
C LYS A 120 8.76 0.56 2.42
N PHE A 121 8.90 1.88 2.55
CA PHE A 121 8.09 2.67 3.47
C PHE A 121 6.59 2.52 3.21
N ILE A 122 6.16 2.60 1.96
CA ILE A 122 4.74 2.43 1.60
C ILE A 122 4.26 1.02 1.93
N ARG A 123 5.08 -0.02 1.67
CA ARG A 123 4.76 -1.41 2.01
C ARG A 123 4.61 -1.59 3.52
N ALA A 124 5.55 -1.09 4.30
CA ALA A 124 5.51 -1.12 5.75
C ALA A 124 4.26 -0.42 6.31
N TYR A 125 3.98 0.79 5.83
CA TYR A 125 2.79 1.54 6.21
C TYR A 125 1.49 0.75 5.89
N THR A 126 1.43 0.14 4.72
CA THR A 126 0.26 -0.63 4.31
C THR A 126 0.06 -1.88 5.17
N TYR A 127 1.14 -2.59 5.52
CA TYR A 127 1.06 -3.71 6.47
C TYR A 127 0.68 -3.26 7.87
N PHE A 128 1.17 -2.12 8.32
CA PHE A 128 0.76 -1.55 9.60
C PHE A 128 -0.74 -1.26 9.65
N GLU A 129 -1.30 -0.72 8.57
CA GLU A 129 -2.75 -0.52 8.46
C GLU A 129 -3.53 -1.84 8.43
N LEU A 130 -3.02 -2.87 7.75
CA LEU A 130 -3.64 -4.19 7.72
C LEU A 130 -3.63 -4.85 9.09
N VAL A 131 -2.49 -4.86 9.78
CA VAL A 131 -2.35 -5.55 11.07
C VAL A 131 -3.19 -4.91 12.17
N LYS A 132 -3.31 -3.58 12.16
CA LYS A 132 -4.22 -2.87 13.07
C LYS A 132 -5.69 -3.27 12.87
N THR A 133 -6.08 -3.52 11.61
CA THR A 133 -7.47 -3.81 11.26
C THR A 133 -7.82 -5.30 11.41
N PHE A 134 -6.92 -6.19 10.96
CA PHE A 134 -7.22 -7.61 10.78
C PHE A 134 -6.40 -8.54 11.71
N GLY A 135 -5.46 -7.99 12.48
CA GLY A 135 -4.48 -8.81 13.19
C GLY A 135 -3.53 -9.52 12.23
N GLY A 136 -3.25 -10.80 12.44
CA GLY A 136 -2.45 -11.59 11.51
C GLY A 136 -3.09 -11.65 10.12
N VAL A 137 -2.28 -11.49 9.08
CA VAL A 137 -2.68 -11.53 7.65
C VAL A 137 -1.59 -12.21 6.83
N PRO A 138 -1.85 -12.70 5.61
CA PRO A 138 -0.80 -13.22 4.74
C PRO A 138 0.27 -12.17 4.49
N CYS A 139 1.54 -12.52 4.70
CA CYS A 139 2.66 -11.60 4.56
C CYS A 139 3.49 -11.92 3.31
N TYR A 140 3.41 -11.07 2.30
CA TYR A 140 4.11 -11.20 1.03
C TYR A 140 5.19 -10.12 0.92
N THR A 141 6.44 -10.51 0.94
CA THR A 141 7.59 -9.61 0.73
C THR A 141 8.17 -9.70 -0.69
N GLY A 142 7.69 -10.67 -1.48
CA GLY A 142 8.01 -10.86 -2.89
C GLY A 142 6.80 -10.68 -3.78
N VAL A 143 7.02 -10.77 -5.08
CA VAL A 143 5.97 -10.67 -6.10
C VAL A 143 5.04 -11.86 -6.00
N LEU A 144 3.73 -11.60 -6.01
CA LEU A 144 2.72 -12.63 -6.11
C LEU A 144 2.69 -13.16 -7.55
N ASP A 145 3.10 -14.39 -7.72
CA ASP A 145 2.94 -15.14 -8.95
C ASP A 145 1.66 -16.00 -8.87
N LEU A 146 1.05 -16.30 -10.03
CA LEU A 146 -0.15 -17.12 -10.10
C LEU A 146 0.07 -18.55 -9.58
N ASP A 147 1.31 -19.02 -9.62
CA ASP A 147 1.73 -20.34 -9.17
C ASP A 147 2.16 -20.39 -7.69
N HIS A 148 2.15 -19.24 -7.00
CA HIS A 148 2.49 -19.22 -5.57
C HIS A 148 1.36 -19.81 -4.75
N GLU A 149 1.73 -20.73 -3.84
CA GLU A 149 0.82 -21.23 -2.82
C GLU A 149 0.22 -20.06 -2.04
N ARG A 150 -1.08 -20.16 -1.76
CA ARG A 150 -1.74 -19.18 -0.89
C ARG A 150 -1.12 -19.28 0.49
N LEU A 151 -0.39 -18.24 0.88
CA LEU A 151 0.18 -18.17 2.22
C LEU A 151 -0.95 -18.14 3.25
N GLY A 152 -0.75 -18.88 4.33
CA GLY A 152 -1.57 -18.75 5.52
C GLY A 152 -1.41 -17.37 6.16
N ARG A 153 -2.19 -17.12 7.21
CA ARG A 153 -2.04 -15.88 8.01
C ARG A 153 -0.72 -15.96 8.78
N ALA A 154 0.12 -14.96 8.60
CA ALA A 154 1.28 -14.73 9.46
C ALA A 154 0.82 -14.18 10.82
N SER A 155 1.61 -14.42 11.86
CA SER A 155 1.37 -13.83 13.17
C SER A 155 1.54 -12.30 13.15
N VAL A 156 1.01 -11.64 14.14
CA VAL A 156 1.19 -10.18 14.32
C VAL A 156 2.67 -9.84 14.45
N GLU A 157 3.42 -10.63 15.19
CA GLU A 157 4.86 -10.46 15.44
C GLU A 157 5.67 -10.60 14.16
N GLU A 158 5.35 -11.57 13.30
CA GLU A 158 6.01 -11.75 12.01
C GLU A 158 5.77 -10.55 11.09
N ILE A 159 4.54 -10.01 11.07
CA ILE A 159 4.22 -8.81 10.27
C ILE A 159 4.96 -7.59 10.80
N TYR A 160 5.00 -7.38 12.13
CA TYR A 160 5.76 -6.28 12.70
C TYR A 160 7.26 -6.38 12.41
N SER A 161 7.82 -7.59 12.39
CA SER A 161 9.22 -7.79 12.01
C SER A 161 9.50 -7.30 10.58
N VAL A 162 8.58 -7.56 9.64
CA VAL A 162 8.69 -7.06 8.26
C VAL A 162 8.52 -5.54 8.20
N ILE A 163 7.56 -4.99 8.96
CA ILE A 163 7.35 -3.53 9.04
C ILE A 163 8.62 -2.83 9.56
N GLU A 164 9.19 -3.32 10.65
CA GLU A 164 10.40 -2.74 11.25
C GLU A 164 11.59 -2.84 10.32
N GLN A 165 11.77 -3.97 9.63
CA GLN A 165 12.84 -4.12 8.65
C GLN A 165 12.71 -3.12 7.50
N ASP A 166 11.53 -3.02 6.89
CA ASP A 166 11.27 -2.08 5.79
C ASP A 166 11.45 -0.62 6.21
N LEU A 167 11.02 -0.25 7.43
CA LEU A 167 11.20 1.09 7.96
C LEU A 167 12.66 1.41 8.23
N ASN A 168 13.43 0.47 8.78
CA ASN A 168 14.88 0.66 9.02
C ASN A 168 15.62 0.81 7.70
N ASP A 169 15.30 0.00 6.69
CA ASP A 169 15.87 0.13 5.36
C ASP A 169 15.54 1.51 4.75
N ALA A 170 14.28 1.94 4.85
CA ALA A 170 13.84 3.24 4.34
C ALA A 170 14.55 4.41 5.04
N VAL A 171 14.66 4.39 6.38
CA VAL A 171 15.30 5.45 7.16
C VAL A 171 16.79 5.58 6.81
N SER A 172 17.45 4.48 6.44
CA SER A 172 18.88 4.49 6.09
C SER A 172 19.19 5.23 4.78
N VAL A 173 18.22 5.35 3.87
CA VAL A 173 18.42 5.88 2.51
C VAL A 173 17.59 7.13 2.20
N LEU A 174 16.51 7.36 2.93
CA LEU A 174 15.65 8.53 2.70
C LEU A 174 16.27 9.80 3.27
N PRO A 175 16.17 10.94 2.55
CA PRO A 175 16.69 12.21 3.01
C PRO A 175 15.90 12.73 4.22
N LYS A 176 16.58 13.39 5.13
CA LYS A 176 15.91 14.09 6.23
C LYS A 176 15.14 15.30 5.70
N LYS A 177 14.09 15.70 6.40
CA LYS A 177 13.28 16.88 6.05
C LYS A 177 14.12 18.14 5.80
N SER A 178 15.20 18.33 6.58
CA SER A 178 16.13 19.46 6.43
C SER A 178 16.98 19.41 5.16
N GLU A 179 17.09 18.27 4.52
CA GLU A 179 17.92 18.04 3.32
C GLU A 179 17.11 18.17 2.03
N VAL A 180 15.78 18.22 2.13
CA VAL A 180 14.87 18.36 0.99
C VAL A 180 14.59 19.85 0.75
N ALA A 181 15.26 20.43 -0.25
CA ALA A 181 15.30 21.89 -0.50
C ALA A 181 13.95 22.53 -0.89
N ASN A 182 12.91 21.79 -1.24
CA ASN A 182 11.59 22.34 -1.60
C ASN A 182 10.46 21.36 -1.31
N LEU A 183 10.01 21.32 -0.06
CA LEU A 183 8.81 20.57 0.33
C LEU A 183 7.50 21.13 -0.26
N SER A 184 7.54 22.32 -0.90
CA SER A 184 6.36 22.91 -1.55
C SER A 184 5.85 22.12 -2.76
N LEU A 185 6.61 21.17 -3.27
CA LEU A 185 6.19 20.28 -4.36
C LEU A 185 5.59 18.96 -3.86
N ILE A 186 5.59 18.71 -2.56
CA ILE A 186 4.95 17.55 -1.92
C ILE A 186 3.64 17.99 -1.25
N HIS A 187 2.92 18.90 -1.86
CA HIS A 187 1.50 19.05 -1.61
C HIS A 187 0.76 18.09 -2.55
N ILE A 188 0.79 16.86 -2.17
CA ILE A 188 -0.10 15.84 -2.69
C ILE A 188 -1.05 15.45 -1.58
#